data_44e45ab1e2c2915d169b13797ab55531
#
_entry.id   44e45ab1e2c2915d169b13797ab55531
#
_cell.length_a   1.000
_cell.length_b   1.000
_cell.length_c   1.000
_cell.angle_alpha   90.00
_cell.angle_beta   90.00
_cell.angle_gamma   90.00
#
_symmetry.space_group_name_H-M   'P 1'
#
loop_
_entity.id
_entity.type
_entity.pdbx_description
1 polymer ?
#
loop_
_entity_poly.entity_id
_entity_poly.type
_entity_poly.pdbx_seq_one_letter_code
_entity_poly.pdbx_strand_id
1 'polypeptide(L)'
;MLRYNFGIITASSWTWPLRQASTFSGSGLTSEKFMKNPENEPVLTYRKGSTERIALEKAMSDIAGTITNVPLVIGNEKISKNLDKKQIMPSDHQKVIARFAHATTEQIKEAIRIGLSAKHSWERKSLRERADIFLHAADLCAGKYRMKLNAATMLGQGKNIVQAEIDSACELVDFFRFNAKFALDLEKYQPISLKNVTNTMTLRSLEGFVAAIAPFNFTAIGGNLATAPAMMGNAVLWKPSCTAILSNYVIYEALEEAGKHY
;
A
#
# COMPACT_ATOMS: atom_id res chain seq x y z
N MET A 1 26.13 10.61 15.14
CA MET A 1 25.05 11.43 14.55
C MET A 1 24.36 10.59 13.47
N LEU A 2 23.33 9.85 13.83
CA LEU A 2 22.57 8.99 12.90
C LEU A 2 21.74 9.88 11.97
N ARG A 3 22.14 9.99 10.71
CA ARG A 3 21.34 10.64 9.67
C ARG A 3 20.23 9.67 9.28
N TYR A 4 19.01 9.91 9.71
CA TYR A 4 17.83 9.19 9.29
C TYR A 4 17.46 9.61 7.86
N ASN A 5 17.65 8.68 6.92
CA ASN A 5 17.40 8.90 5.50
C ASN A 5 15.95 8.50 5.20
N PHE A 6 15.06 9.47 5.00
CA PHE A 6 13.65 9.24 4.69
C PHE A 6 13.41 9.36 3.18
N GLY A 7 13.01 8.28 2.53
CA GLY A 7 12.24 8.36 1.28
C GLY A 7 10.77 8.31 1.68
N ILE A 8 9.97 9.32 1.35
CA ILE A 8 8.60 9.44 1.83
C ILE A 8 7.63 9.25 0.69
N ILE A 9 6.75 8.28 0.83
CA ILE A 9 5.53 8.13 0.04
C ILE A 9 4.37 8.45 0.99
N THR A 10 3.63 9.52 0.74
CA THR A 10 2.44 9.83 1.54
C THR A 10 1.21 9.22 0.88
N ALA A 11 0.56 8.29 1.57
CA ALA A 11 -0.71 7.70 1.11
C ALA A 11 -1.90 8.70 1.14
N SER A 12 -1.67 9.95 1.55
CA SER A 12 -2.71 10.94 1.83
C SER A 12 -2.99 11.93 0.68
N SER A 13 -2.41 11.74 -0.51
CA SER A 13 -2.64 12.65 -1.63
C SER A 13 -3.87 12.32 -2.48
N TRP A 14 -4.79 11.53 -1.95
CA TRP A 14 -6.04 11.20 -2.63
C TRP A 14 -7.00 12.39 -2.52
N THR A 15 -6.80 13.44 -3.33
CA THR A 15 -7.80 14.49 -3.53
C THR A 15 -8.82 14.00 -4.54
N TRP A 16 -9.95 13.54 -4.03
CA TRP A 16 -11.10 13.16 -4.85
C TRP A 16 -11.93 14.40 -5.19
N PRO A 17 -12.46 14.49 -6.42
CA PRO A 17 -13.53 15.44 -6.69
C PRO A 17 -14.72 15.07 -5.80
N LEU A 18 -15.21 16.04 -5.04
CA LEU A 18 -16.42 15.92 -4.23
C LEU A 18 -17.59 15.56 -5.15
N ARG A 19 -18.01 14.31 -5.18
CA ARG A 19 -19.37 13.99 -5.61
C ARG A 19 -20.31 14.47 -4.51
N GLN A 20 -21.29 15.27 -4.88
CA GLN A 20 -22.33 15.77 -3.98
C GLN A 20 -22.92 14.62 -3.16
N ALA A 21 -22.93 14.80 -1.86
CA ALA A 21 -23.59 13.89 -0.94
C ALA A 21 -25.09 13.83 -1.31
N SER A 22 -25.52 12.69 -1.82
CA SER A 22 -26.95 12.38 -1.87
C SER A 22 -27.44 12.23 -0.43
N THR A 23 -28.43 13.01 -0.07
CA THR A 23 -29.12 12.94 1.21
C THR A 23 -29.68 11.52 1.44
N PHE A 24 -29.08 10.78 2.33
CA PHE A 24 -29.61 9.50 2.77
C PHE A 24 -30.75 9.76 3.75
N SER A 25 -32.00 9.62 3.28
CA SER A 25 -33.18 9.49 4.14
C SER A 25 -33.14 8.11 4.79
N GLY A 26 -33.14 8.09 6.12
CA GLY A 26 -33.13 6.86 6.88
C GLY A 26 -34.35 6.01 6.63
N SER A 27 -34.13 4.77 6.20
CA SER A 27 -35.06 3.67 6.41
C SER A 27 -34.29 2.34 6.38
N GLY A 28 -34.32 1.65 7.51
CA GLY A 28 -34.19 0.20 7.58
C GLY A 28 -32.77 -0.35 7.41
N LEU A 29 -32.25 -0.83 8.50
CA LEU A 29 -31.23 -1.89 8.54
C LEU A 29 -31.64 -3.05 7.63
N THR A 30 -31.31 -3.01 6.34
CA THR A 30 -31.53 -4.11 5.42
C THR A 30 -30.21 -4.76 5.08
N SER A 31 -30.11 -6.02 5.55
CA SER A 31 -29.20 -7.08 5.13
C SER A 31 -27.79 -6.63 4.80
N GLU A 32 -26.95 -6.66 5.83
CA GLU A 32 -25.52 -6.77 5.72
C GLU A 32 -25.13 -7.75 4.61
N LYS A 33 -24.63 -7.26 3.52
CA LYS A 33 -23.74 -8.04 2.67
C LYS A 33 -22.44 -8.18 3.46
N PHE A 34 -22.44 -9.12 4.42
CA PHE A 34 -21.23 -9.49 5.13
C PHE A 34 -20.18 -9.82 4.10
N MET A 35 -19.03 -9.21 4.21
CA MET A 35 -17.88 -9.60 3.43
C MET A 35 -17.60 -11.07 3.75
N LYS A 36 -17.61 -11.95 2.72
CA LYS A 36 -17.21 -13.36 2.86
C LYS A 36 -15.84 -13.41 3.54
N ASN A 37 -15.58 -14.37 4.38
CA ASN A 37 -14.26 -14.57 4.94
C ASN A 37 -13.25 -14.68 3.79
N PRO A 38 -12.17 -13.91 3.82
CA PRO A 38 -11.13 -14.00 2.80
C PRO A 38 -10.48 -15.40 2.86
N GLU A 39 -10.08 -15.86 1.70
CA GLU A 39 -9.23 -17.04 1.55
C GLU A 39 -7.82 -16.58 1.21
N ASN A 40 -6.80 -17.32 1.65
CA ASN A 40 -5.42 -17.02 1.32
C ASN A 40 -5.20 -17.04 -0.18
N GLU A 41 -4.38 -16.12 -0.67
CA GLU A 41 -4.02 -16.05 -2.08
C GLU A 41 -3.26 -17.32 -2.50
N PRO A 42 -3.68 -17.99 -3.58
CA PRO A 42 -3.01 -19.20 -4.05
C PRO A 42 -1.55 -18.96 -4.43
N VAL A 43 -0.65 -19.79 -3.91
CA VAL A 43 0.77 -19.78 -4.25
C VAL A 43 0.98 -20.43 -5.61
N LEU A 44 1.53 -19.69 -6.57
CA LEU A 44 1.84 -20.22 -7.91
C LEU A 44 3.13 -21.05 -7.90
N THR A 45 3.21 -22.04 -8.77
CA THR A 45 4.30 -23.04 -8.73
C THR A 45 5.49 -22.72 -9.65
N TYR A 46 5.32 -21.87 -10.63
CA TYR A 46 6.38 -21.45 -11.59
C TYR A 46 7.12 -22.61 -12.24
N ARG A 47 6.40 -23.68 -12.60
CA ARG A 47 6.96 -24.84 -13.27
C ARG A 47 7.59 -24.47 -14.61
N LYS A 48 8.60 -25.21 -15.04
CA LYS A 48 9.24 -25.01 -16.35
C LYS A 48 8.19 -25.02 -17.46
N GLY A 49 8.16 -23.94 -18.25
CA GLY A 49 7.23 -23.79 -19.37
C GLY A 49 5.82 -23.30 -19.00
N SER A 50 5.53 -23.05 -17.73
CA SER A 50 4.25 -22.46 -17.33
C SER A 50 4.13 -20.98 -17.71
N THR A 51 2.91 -20.52 -17.88
CA THR A 51 2.62 -19.13 -18.28
C THR A 51 3.10 -18.11 -17.24
N GLU A 52 2.93 -18.44 -15.96
CA GLU A 52 3.38 -17.59 -14.85
C GLU A 52 4.92 -17.47 -14.81
N ARG A 53 5.64 -18.58 -15.13
CA ARG A 53 7.10 -18.54 -15.21
C ARG A 53 7.60 -17.69 -16.37
N ILE A 54 7.02 -17.84 -17.55
CA ILE A 54 7.37 -17.03 -18.73
C ILE A 54 7.12 -15.54 -18.43
N ALA A 55 5.98 -15.23 -17.81
CA ALA A 55 5.65 -13.85 -17.42
C ALA A 55 6.62 -13.28 -16.39
N LEU A 56 7.05 -14.09 -15.41
CA LEU A 56 8.03 -13.70 -14.42
C LEU A 56 9.41 -13.46 -15.03
N GLU A 57 9.88 -14.36 -15.89
CA GLU A 57 11.18 -14.23 -16.59
C GLU A 57 11.21 -12.95 -17.42
N LYS A 58 10.09 -12.62 -18.08
CA LYS A 58 9.93 -11.34 -18.78
C LYS A 58 10.02 -10.15 -17.83
N ALA A 59 9.28 -10.15 -16.73
CA ALA A 59 9.30 -9.07 -15.75
C ALA A 59 10.69 -8.87 -15.13
N MET A 60 11.42 -9.95 -14.88
CA MET A 60 12.81 -9.90 -14.41
C MET A 60 13.74 -9.27 -15.47
N SER A 61 13.59 -9.65 -16.73
CA SER A 61 14.37 -9.08 -17.86
C SER A 61 14.09 -7.57 -18.00
N ASP A 62 12.83 -7.18 -17.93
CA ASP A 62 12.41 -5.78 -18.04
C ASP A 62 13.01 -4.92 -16.90
N ILE A 63 12.98 -5.40 -15.66
CA ILE A 63 13.58 -4.70 -14.49
C ILE A 63 15.12 -4.70 -14.60
N ALA A 64 15.74 -5.81 -14.97
CA ALA A 64 17.20 -5.89 -15.10
C ALA A 64 17.75 -5.03 -16.26
N GLY A 65 16.93 -4.79 -17.28
CA GLY A 65 17.28 -3.98 -18.46
C GLY A 65 17.02 -2.49 -18.32
N THR A 66 16.29 -2.04 -17.28
CA THR A 66 15.87 -0.64 -17.15
C THR A 66 16.07 -0.13 -15.74
N ILE A 67 16.73 1.02 -15.59
CA ILE A 67 16.84 1.67 -14.28
C ILE A 67 15.56 2.45 -14.00
N THR A 68 14.81 2.03 -12.97
CA THR A 68 13.60 2.73 -12.55
C THR A 68 13.92 3.96 -11.72
N ASN A 69 13.44 5.13 -12.13
CA ASN A 69 13.49 6.34 -11.31
C ASN A 69 12.32 6.34 -10.34
N VAL A 70 12.61 6.18 -9.05
CA VAL A 70 11.62 6.21 -7.97
C VAL A 70 11.52 7.61 -7.41
N PRO A 71 10.40 8.32 -7.65
CA PRO A 71 10.23 9.69 -7.16
C PRO A 71 9.95 9.72 -5.65
N LEU A 72 10.19 10.86 -5.04
CA LEU A 72 9.49 11.23 -3.80
C LEU A 72 8.06 11.60 -4.17
N VAL A 73 7.09 11.06 -3.45
CA VAL A 73 5.68 11.39 -3.66
C VAL A 73 5.18 12.18 -2.46
N ILE A 74 4.83 13.45 -2.69
CA ILE A 74 4.35 14.37 -1.67
C ILE A 74 3.06 15.00 -2.17
N GLY A 75 1.94 14.65 -1.59
CA GLY A 75 0.64 15.00 -2.15
C GLY A 75 0.47 14.41 -3.55
N ASN A 76 0.12 15.23 -4.52
CA ASN A 76 -0.02 14.82 -5.93
C ASN A 76 1.29 14.96 -6.73
N GLU A 77 2.36 15.43 -6.10
CA GLU A 77 3.63 15.68 -6.79
C GLU A 77 4.53 14.47 -6.75
N LYS A 78 5.09 14.11 -7.91
CA LYS A 78 6.15 13.10 -8.07
C LYS A 78 7.46 13.82 -8.38
N ILE A 79 8.32 13.93 -7.36
CA ILE A 79 9.56 14.69 -7.42
C ILE A 79 10.71 13.75 -7.79
N SER A 80 11.20 13.87 -9.03
CA SER A 80 12.31 13.06 -9.58
C SER A 80 13.61 13.87 -9.74
N LYS A 81 13.84 14.88 -8.89
CA LYS A 81 15.07 15.68 -8.90
C LYS A 81 16.14 15.05 -8.01
N ASN A 82 17.40 15.15 -8.45
CA ASN A 82 18.57 14.72 -7.67
C ASN A 82 18.52 13.25 -7.18
N LEU A 83 18.17 12.33 -8.06
CA LEU A 83 18.13 10.88 -7.78
C LEU A 83 19.55 10.32 -7.67
N ASP A 84 20.28 10.71 -6.61
CA ASP A 84 21.70 10.39 -6.37
C ASP A 84 21.91 9.02 -5.70
N LYS A 85 20.86 8.45 -5.11
CA LYS A 85 20.89 7.14 -4.45
C LYS A 85 20.53 6.04 -5.42
N LYS A 86 21.07 4.85 -5.16
CA LYS A 86 20.92 3.69 -6.02
C LYS A 86 20.48 2.48 -5.20
N GLN A 87 19.53 1.73 -5.74
CA GLN A 87 19.31 0.34 -5.34
C GLN A 87 20.04 -0.56 -6.32
N ILE A 88 20.97 -1.34 -5.82
CA ILE A 88 21.74 -2.33 -6.59
C ILE A 88 21.20 -3.74 -6.34
N MET A 89 21.45 -4.64 -7.28
CA MET A 89 21.12 -6.06 -7.13
C MET A 89 22.09 -6.70 -6.13
N PRO A 90 21.61 -7.41 -5.09
CA PRO A 90 22.47 -8.14 -4.16
C PRO A 90 23.33 -9.22 -4.83
N SER A 91 22.85 -9.80 -5.92
CA SER A 91 23.53 -10.84 -6.71
C SER A 91 24.52 -10.29 -7.75
N ASP A 92 24.42 -9.01 -8.08
CA ASP A 92 25.31 -8.34 -9.05
C ASP A 92 25.45 -6.85 -8.70
N HIS A 93 26.46 -6.52 -7.91
CA HIS A 93 26.66 -5.16 -7.39
C HIS A 93 26.98 -4.11 -8.48
N GLN A 94 27.27 -4.52 -9.70
CA GLN A 94 27.43 -3.60 -10.83
C GLN A 94 26.09 -3.17 -11.42
N LYS A 95 25.01 -3.89 -11.14
CA LYS A 95 23.69 -3.59 -11.67
C LYS A 95 22.86 -2.74 -10.73
N VAL A 96 22.45 -1.56 -11.23
CA VAL A 96 21.51 -0.65 -10.59
C VAL A 96 20.13 -0.94 -11.16
N ILE A 97 19.13 -1.17 -10.29
CA ILE A 97 17.73 -1.42 -10.68
C ILE A 97 16.83 -0.23 -10.41
N ALA A 98 17.21 0.63 -9.45
CA ALA A 98 16.45 1.85 -9.19
C ALA A 98 17.37 3.01 -8.78
N ARG A 99 16.92 4.24 -9.08
CA ARG A 99 17.48 5.49 -8.57
C ARG A 99 16.42 6.22 -7.78
N PHE A 100 16.83 6.87 -6.68
CA PHE A 100 15.93 7.61 -5.81
C PHE A 100 16.68 8.74 -5.09
N ALA A 101 15.97 9.59 -4.40
CA ALA A 101 16.53 10.63 -3.54
C ALA A 101 16.09 10.43 -2.09
N HIS A 102 16.87 10.94 -1.15
CA HIS A 102 16.38 11.12 0.21
C HIS A 102 15.64 12.45 0.31
N ALA A 103 14.53 12.46 1.03
CA ALA A 103 13.80 13.69 1.30
C ALA A 103 14.59 14.63 2.19
N THR A 104 14.52 15.92 1.90
CA THR A 104 15.08 16.96 2.78
C THR A 104 14.17 17.18 3.99
N THR A 105 14.66 17.89 5.00
CA THR A 105 13.86 18.25 6.18
C THR A 105 12.62 19.05 5.80
N GLU A 106 12.76 19.96 4.83
CA GLU A 106 11.66 20.80 4.33
C GLU A 106 10.60 19.95 3.62
N GLN A 107 11.04 18.99 2.78
CA GLN A 107 10.14 18.05 2.11
C GLN A 107 9.40 17.15 3.10
N ILE A 108 10.07 16.73 4.19
CA ILE A 108 9.40 15.96 5.26
C ILE A 108 8.34 16.81 5.95
N LYS A 109 8.65 18.06 6.32
CA LYS A 109 7.67 18.98 6.92
C LYS A 109 6.49 19.23 6.01
N GLU A 110 6.73 19.42 4.72
CA GLU A 110 5.67 19.61 3.72
C GLU A 110 4.81 18.34 3.55
N ALA A 111 5.41 17.15 3.53
CA ALA A 111 4.68 15.89 3.50
C ALA A 111 3.77 15.72 4.72
N ILE A 112 4.25 16.09 5.92
CA ILE A 112 3.44 16.08 7.14
C ILE A 112 2.25 17.04 7.00
N ARG A 113 2.50 18.29 6.57
CA ARG A 113 1.46 19.31 6.41
C ARG A 113 0.38 18.87 5.42
N ILE A 114 0.78 18.37 4.25
CA ILE A 114 -0.15 17.89 3.22
C ILE A 114 -0.92 16.67 3.71
N GLY A 115 -0.22 15.71 4.35
CA GLY A 115 -0.84 14.50 4.89
C GLY A 115 -1.90 14.81 5.94
N LEU A 116 -1.63 15.72 6.86
CA LEU A 116 -2.60 16.14 7.89
C LEU A 116 -3.79 16.89 7.27
N SER A 117 -3.56 17.71 6.25
CA SER A 117 -4.64 18.37 5.52
C SER A 117 -5.56 17.36 4.83
N ALA A 118 -4.99 16.39 4.12
CA ALA A 118 -5.75 15.37 3.40
C ALA A 118 -6.48 14.39 4.33
N LYS A 119 -5.97 14.18 5.55
CA LYS A 119 -6.57 13.29 6.56
C LYS A 119 -8.04 13.61 6.81
N HIS A 120 -8.41 14.89 6.89
CA HIS A 120 -9.80 15.30 7.20
C HIS A 120 -10.83 14.77 6.19
N SER A 121 -10.49 14.72 4.91
CA SER A 121 -11.39 14.17 3.88
C SER A 121 -11.34 12.64 3.89
N TRP A 122 -10.18 12.07 4.14
CA TRP A 122 -9.97 10.63 4.17
C TRP A 122 -10.68 9.94 5.35
N GLU A 123 -10.55 10.47 6.57
CA GLU A 123 -11.20 9.91 7.76
C GLU A 123 -12.73 9.98 7.73
N ARG A 124 -13.30 10.92 6.94
CA ARG A 124 -14.76 11.06 6.75
C ARG A 124 -15.36 10.03 5.80
N LYS A 125 -14.55 9.39 4.95
CA LYS A 125 -15.02 8.25 4.18
C LYS A 125 -15.40 7.13 5.12
N SER A 126 -16.48 6.43 4.81
CA SER A 126 -16.86 5.23 5.57
C SER A 126 -15.70 4.21 5.55
N LEU A 127 -15.64 3.37 6.57
CA LEU A 127 -14.66 2.30 6.60
C LEU A 127 -14.80 1.37 5.41
N ARG A 128 -16.04 1.15 4.94
CA ARG A 128 -16.32 0.35 3.76
C ARG A 128 -15.69 0.94 2.49
N GLU A 129 -15.87 2.23 2.23
CA GLU A 129 -15.27 2.90 1.06
C GLU A 129 -13.74 2.81 1.10
N ARG A 130 -13.14 2.98 2.28
CA ARG A 130 -11.69 2.81 2.41
C ARG A 130 -11.25 1.38 2.18
N ALA A 131 -11.94 0.39 2.76
CA ALA A 131 -11.64 -1.03 2.58
C ALA A 131 -11.75 -1.47 1.11
N ASP A 132 -12.74 -0.99 0.37
CA ASP A 132 -12.95 -1.33 -1.04
C ASP A 132 -11.76 -0.92 -1.93
N ILE A 133 -11.07 0.19 -1.61
CA ILE A 133 -9.84 0.59 -2.29
C ILE A 133 -8.73 -0.44 -2.09
N PHE A 134 -8.53 -0.92 -0.86
CA PHE A 134 -7.49 -1.92 -0.57
C PHE A 134 -7.85 -3.31 -1.11
N LEU A 135 -9.12 -3.66 -1.17
CA LEU A 135 -9.58 -4.88 -1.85
C LEU A 135 -9.29 -4.82 -3.35
N HIS A 136 -9.53 -3.66 -3.99
CA HIS A 136 -9.14 -3.48 -5.39
C HIS A 136 -7.60 -3.53 -5.56
N ALA A 137 -6.84 -2.94 -4.65
CA ALA A 137 -5.39 -3.07 -4.65
C ALA A 137 -4.93 -4.53 -4.50
N ALA A 138 -5.64 -5.34 -3.69
CA ALA A 138 -5.39 -6.76 -3.57
C ALA A 138 -5.55 -7.48 -4.92
N ASP A 139 -6.64 -7.20 -5.65
CA ASP A 139 -6.88 -7.80 -6.96
C ASP A 139 -5.84 -7.38 -8.01
N LEU A 140 -5.41 -6.12 -8.00
CA LEU A 140 -4.32 -5.64 -8.84
C LEU A 140 -2.98 -6.33 -8.50
N CYS A 141 -2.67 -6.51 -7.22
CA CYS A 141 -1.46 -7.20 -6.77
C CYS A 141 -1.52 -8.71 -7.06
N ALA A 142 -2.67 -9.35 -6.93
CA ALA A 142 -2.87 -10.77 -7.27
C ALA A 142 -2.74 -11.04 -8.78
N GLY A 143 -3.08 -10.05 -9.61
CA GLY A 143 -3.09 -10.14 -11.07
C GLY A 143 -2.00 -9.33 -11.75
N LYS A 144 -2.36 -8.12 -12.19
CA LYS A 144 -1.53 -7.25 -13.04
C LYS A 144 -0.13 -6.98 -12.50
N TYR A 145 0.00 -6.74 -11.20
CA TYR A 145 1.27 -6.37 -10.57
C TYR A 145 2.07 -7.56 -10.04
N ARG A 146 1.49 -8.78 -9.99
CA ARG A 146 2.10 -9.96 -9.36
C ARG A 146 3.52 -10.24 -9.83
N MET A 147 3.72 -10.33 -11.15
CA MET A 147 5.03 -10.66 -11.71
C MET A 147 6.04 -9.54 -11.50
N LYS A 148 5.60 -8.28 -11.56
CA LYS A 148 6.45 -7.11 -11.29
C LYS A 148 6.87 -7.04 -9.82
N LEU A 149 5.97 -7.34 -8.88
CA LEU A 149 6.26 -7.43 -7.45
C LEU A 149 7.28 -8.53 -7.16
N ASN A 150 7.05 -9.73 -7.69
CA ASN A 150 7.98 -10.85 -7.53
C ASN A 150 9.35 -10.53 -8.11
N ALA A 151 9.42 -10.04 -9.34
CA ALA A 151 10.66 -9.69 -10.00
C ALA A 151 11.44 -8.60 -9.25
N ALA A 152 10.77 -7.55 -8.80
CA ALA A 152 11.38 -6.48 -8.00
C ALA A 152 11.93 -6.99 -6.66
N THR A 153 11.22 -7.94 -6.02
CA THR A 153 11.64 -8.58 -4.77
C THR A 153 12.81 -9.54 -4.98
N MET A 154 12.78 -10.35 -6.03
CA MET A 154 13.88 -11.25 -6.37
C MET A 154 15.17 -10.48 -6.68
N LEU A 155 15.10 -9.51 -7.58
CA LEU A 155 16.27 -8.76 -8.05
C LEU A 155 16.75 -7.74 -7.02
N GLY A 156 15.84 -7.13 -6.26
CA GLY A 156 16.19 -6.07 -5.32
C GLY A 156 16.55 -6.54 -3.91
N GLN A 157 16.03 -7.71 -3.49
CA GLN A 157 16.23 -8.24 -2.14
C GLN A 157 16.91 -9.62 -2.12
N GLY A 158 17.32 -10.15 -3.29
CA GLY A 158 18.04 -11.41 -3.42
C GLY A 158 17.20 -12.63 -3.06
N LYS A 159 15.89 -12.56 -3.17
CA LYS A 159 14.99 -13.69 -2.91
C LYS A 159 14.86 -14.62 -4.12
N ASN A 160 14.69 -15.91 -3.86
CA ASN A 160 14.25 -16.84 -4.89
C ASN A 160 12.75 -16.70 -5.15
N ILE A 161 12.25 -17.38 -6.20
CA ILE A 161 10.83 -17.22 -6.59
C ILE A 161 9.86 -17.70 -5.53
N VAL A 162 10.16 -18.76 -4.79
CA VAL A 162 9.27 -19.25 -3.72
C VAL A 162 9.15 -18.22 -2.60
N GLN A 163 10.27 -17.64 -2.20
CA GLN A 163 10.31 -16.58 -1.17
C GLN A 163 9.60 -15.31 -1.65
N ALA A 164 9.81 -14.90 -2.91
CA ALA A 164 9.18 -13.71 -3.45
C ALA A 164 7.68 -13.90 -3.63
N GLU A 165 7.25 -15.04 -4.15
CA GLU A 165 5.82 -15.35 -4.34
C GLU A 165 5.05 -15.33 -3.02
N ILE A 166 5.62 -15.92 -1.96
CA ILE A 166 5.01 -15.91 -0.64
C ILE A 166 4.99 -14.49 -0.07
N ASP A 167 6.14 -13.82 -0.01
CA ASP A 167 6.27 -12.49 0.58
C ASP A 167 5.55 -11.41 -0.25
N SER A 168 5.99 -11.21 -1.50
CA SER A 168 5.62 -9.98 -2.22
C SER A 168 4.26 -10.05 -2.90
N ALA A 169 3.74 -11.24 -3.19
CA ALA A 169 2.43 -11.41 -3.81
C ALA A 169 1.41 -11.95 -2.80
N CYS A 170 1.54 -13.21 -2.36
CA CYS A 170 0.50 -13.84 -1.56
C CYS A 170 0.26 -13.12 -0.23
N GLU A 171 1.32 -12.88 0.55
CA GLU A 171 1.20 -12.24 1.87
C GLU A 171 0.69 -10.79 1.77
N LEU A 172 1.14 -10.03 0.75
CA LEU A 172 0.64 -8.66 0.54
C LEU A 172 -0.85 -8.64 0.21
N VAL A 173 -1.30 -9.53 -0.69
CA VAL A 173 -2.72 -9.68 -1.06
C VAL A 173 -3.54 -10.08 0.15
N ASP A 174 -3.04 -11.04 0.93
CA ASP A 174 -3.70 -11.50 2.15
C ASP A 174 -3.78 -10.37 3.18
N PHE A 175 -2.73 -9.59 3.40
CA PHE A 175 -2.80 -8.40 4.27
C PHE A 175 -3.93 -7.45 3.85
N PHE A 176 -4.06 -7.15 2.57
CA PHE A 176 -5.13 -6.26 2.11
C PHE A 176 -6.52 -6.84 2.36
N ARG A 177 -6.73 -8.11 2.01
CA ARG A 177 -8.03 -8.79 2.17
C ARG A 177 -8.41 -9.01 3.63
N PHE A 178 -7.48 -9.55 4.44
CA PHE A 178 -7.75 -9.85 5.85
C PHE A 178 -7.87 -8.58 6.68
N ASN A 179 -7.03 -7.56 6.46
CA ASN A 179 -7.16 -6.28 7.15
C ASN A 179 -8.50 -5.60 6.84
N ALA A 180 -8.95 -5.63 5.58
CA ALA A 180 -10.27 -5.10 5.21
C ALA A 180 -11.39 -5.82 5.97
N LYS A 181 -11.33 -7.15 6.03
CA LYS A 181 -12.28 -7.97 6.79
C LYS A 181 -12.26 -7.64 8.28
N PHE A 182 -11.08 -7.60 8.89
CA PHE A 182 -10.93 -7.33 10.32
C PHE A 182 -11.37 -5.91 10.67
N ALA A 183 -11.07 -4.93 9.83
CA ALA A 183 -11.51 -3.56 10.02
C ALA A 183 -13.04 -3.46 10.03
N LEU A 184 -13.70 -4.09 9.05
CA LEU A 184 -15.17 -4.14 8.99
C LEU A 184 -15.78 -4.94 10.15
N ASP A 185 -15.10 -5.97 10.63
CA ASP A 185 -15.57 -6.72 11.81
C ASP A 185 -15.51 -5.88 13.09
N LEU A 186 -14.53 -4.96 13.21
CA LEU A 186 -14.46 -4.06 14.37
C LEU A 186 -15.71 -3.18 14.51
N GLU A 187 -16.37 -2.80 13.42
CA GLU A 187 -17.63 -2.02 13.47
C GLU A 187 -18.81 -2.78 14.10
N LYS A 188 -18.69 -4.12 14.22
CA LYS A 188 -19.73 -4.95 14.84
C LYS A 188 -19.74 -4.88 16.36
N TYR A 189 -18.62 -4.46 16.96
CA TYR A 189 -18.50 -4.32 18.42
C TYR A 189 -19.13 -3.00 18.87
N GLN A 190 -20.48 -3.03 19.01
CA GLN A 190 -21.25 -1.87 19.44
C GLN A 190 -21.70 -2.02 20.91
N PRO A 191 -21.88 -0.90 21.65
CA PRO A 191 -22.43 -0.93 23.00
C PRO A 191 -23.85 -1.49 23.01
N ILE A 192 -24.27 -2.04 24.15
CA ILE A 192 -25.63 -2.52 24.33
C ILE A 192 -26.61 -1.35 24.23
N SER A 193 -27.63 -1.50 23.40
CA SER A 193 -28.73 -0.55 23.25
C SER A 193 -29.97 -1.01 24.04
N LEU A 194 -30.70 -0.06 24.60
CA LEU A 194 -31.99 -0.30 25.25
C LEU A 194 -33.13 -0.15 24.24
N LYS A 195 -34.35 -0.58 24.66
CA LYS A 195 -35.52 -0.56 23.76
C LYS A 195 -35.80 0.80 23.10
N ASN A 196 -35.53 1.89 23.81
CA ASN A 196 -35.82 3.27 23.38
C ASN A 196 -34.56 4.15 23.27
N VAL A 197 -33.36 3.54 23.33
CA VAL A 197 -32.07 4.26 23.28
C VAL A 197 -31.09 3.46 22.45
N THR A 198 -30.55 4.07 21.41
CA THR A 198 -29.49 3.45 20.60
C THR A 198 -28.15 4.01 21.05
N ASN A 199 -27.27 3.13 21.50
CA ASN A 199 -25.88 3.46 21.82
C ASN A 199 -24.99 3.02 20.65
N THR A 200 -24.13 3.91 20.19
CA THR A 200 -23.20 3.61 19.09
C THR A 200 -21.78 4.04 19.43
N MET A 201 -20.83 3.32 18.90
CA MET A 201 -19.41 3.66 18.97
C MET A 201 -18.89 3.91 17.55
N THR A 202 -18.16 4.99 17.37
CA THR A 202 -17.50 5.33 16.12
C THR A 202 -15.99 5.29 16.31
N LEU A 203 -15.30 4.53 15.47
CA LEU A 203 -13.84 4.51 15.44
C LEU A 203 -13.33 5.73 14.69
N ARG A 204 -12.48 6.53 15.32
CA ARG A 204 -11.82 7.66 14.67
C ARG A 204 -10.34 7.37 14.44
N SER A 205 -9.75 8.04 13.47
CA SER A 205 -8.32 8.01 13.23
C SER A 205 -7.52 8.54 14.42
N LEU A 206 -6.25 8.16 14.49
CA LEU A 206 -5.33 8.68 15.50
C LEU A 206 -5.08 10.18 15.31
N GLU A 207 -4.71 10.87 16.38
CA GLU A 207 -4.23 12.24 16.28
C GLU A 207 -2.87 12.27 15.57
N GLY A 208 -2.63 13.28 14.72
CA GLY A 208 -1.41 13.39 13.96
C GLY A 208 -1.34 12.42 12.78
N PHE A 209 -0.20 11.79 12.57
CA PHE A 209 0.10 10.87 11.47
C PHE A 209 0.85 9.63 11.96
N VAL A 210 0.88 8.59 11.15
CA VAL A 210 1.65 7.37 11.40
C VAL A 210 2.93 7.40 10.57
N ALA A 211 4.09 7.16 11.19
CA ALA A 211 5.35 6.96 10.51
C ALA A 211 5.58 5.46 10.24
N ALA A 212 5.41 5.04 9.00
CA ALA A 212 5.62 3.66 8.56
C ALA A 212 7.07 3.49 8.09
N ILE A 213 7.94 2.99 8.96
CA ILE A 213 9.36 2.76 8.67
C ILE A 213 9.53 1.28 8.32
N ALA A 214 9.54 0.98 7.02
CA ALA A 214 9.53 -0.38 6.51
C ALA A 214 10.90 -1.08 6.65
N PRO A 215 10.91 -2.40 6.89
CA PRO A 215 12.12 -3.21 6.92
C PRO A 215 12.72 -3.39 5.51
N PHE A 216 13.90 -3.98 5.46
CA PHE A 216 14.63 -4.21 4.20
C PHE A 216 14.33 -5.58 3.58
N ASN A 217 13.82 -6.52 4.34
CA ASN A 217 13.81 -7.95 4.01
C ASN A 217 12.44 -8.50 3.59
N PHE A 218 11.34 -7.73 3.77
CA PHE A 218 9.99 -8.14 3.37
C PHE A 218 9.26 -7.05 2.60
N THR A 219 8.82 -7.36 1.39
CA THR A 219 8.02 -6.46 0.55
C THR A 219 6.61 -6.30 1.11
N ALA A 220 5.93 -7.40 1.47
CA ALA A 220 4.57 -7.36 2.01
C ALA A 220 4.47 -6.56 3.30
N ILE A 221 5.40 -6.75 4.23
CA ILE A 221 5.45 -5.98 5.48
C ILE A 221 5.66 -4.49 5.20
N GLY A 222 6.51 -4.17 4.21
CA GLY A 222 6.72 -2.78 3.76
C GLY A 222 5.41 -2.11 3.32
N GLY A 223 4.58 -2.82 2.58
CA GLY A 223 3.24 -2.37 2.18
C GLY A 223 2.27 -2.31 3.35
N ASN A 224 2.20 -3.37 4.15
CA ASN A 224 1.26 -3.48 5.27
C ASN A 224 1.42 -2.38 6.33
N LEU A 225 2.66 -2.02 6.66
CA LEU A 225 2.94 -0.95 7.62
C LEU A 225 2.34 0.40 7.22
N ALA A 226 2.25 0.68 5.92
CA ALA A 226 1.64 1.90 5.42
C ALA A 226 0.12 1.77 5.25
N THR A 227 -0.35 0.63 4.77
CA THR A 227 -1.74 0.47 4.33
C THR A 227 -2.72 0.13 5.46
N ALA A 228 -2.30 -0.64 6.45
CA ALA A 228 -3.16 -0.96 7.59
C ALA A 228 -3.62 0.31 8.36
N PRO A 229 -2.72 1.21 8.78
CA PRO A 229 -3.16 2.46 9.40
C PRO A 229 -3.91 3.39 8.44
N ALA A 230 -3.57 3.41 7.15
CA ALA A 230 -4.29 4.21 6.15
C ALA A 230 -5.75 3.75 6.01
N MET A 231 -5.99 2.44 5.98
CA MET A 231 -7.35 1.86 5.94
C MET A 231 -8.18 2.31 7.15
N MET A 232 -7.57 2.48 8.31
CA MET A 232 -8.23 2.97 9.53
C MET A 232 -8.37 4.49 9.59
N GLY A 233 -8.15 5.20 8.48
CA GLY A 233 -8.40 6.64 8.33
C GLY A 233 -7.22 7.55 8.69
N ASN A 234 -6.04 6.98 8.91
CA ASN A 234 -4.86 7.77 9.29
C ASN A 234 -4.13 8.34 8.08
N ALA A 235 -3.49 9.50 8.26
CA ALA A 235 -2.40 9.94 7.40
C ALA A 235 -1.15 9.12 7.70
N VAL A 236 -0.40 8.74 6.66
CA VAL A 236 0.79 7.89 6.81
C VAL A 236 1.97 8.48 6.04
N LEU A 237 3.10 8.63 6.73
CA LEU A 237 4.38 8.88 6.12
C LEU A 237 5.11 7.54 5.94
N TRP A 238 5.19 7.09 4.71
CA TRP A 238 5.78 5.80 4.40
C TRP A 238 7.23 5.94 3.96
N LYS A 239 8.14 5.33 4.71
CA LYS A 239 9.57 5.27 4.43
C LYS A 239 10.00 3.83 4.13
N PRO A 240 10.05 3.41 2.86
CA PRO A 240 10.65 2.14 2.47
C PRO A 240 12.14 2.07 2.84
N SER A 241 12.67 0.86 2.96
CA SER A 241 14.11 0.67 3.01
C SER A 241 14.77 1.02 1.67
N CYS A 242 15.96 1.62 1.71
CA CYS A 242 16.72 1.95 0.51
C CYS A 242 17.04 0.72 -0.37
N THR A 243 17.18 -0.46 0.24
CA THR A 243 17.46 -1.72 -0.45
C THR A 243 16.21 -2.46 -0.93
N ALA A 244 15.02 -1.94 -0.61
CA ALA A 244 13.72 -2.48 -1.04
C ALA A 244 12.83 -1.39 -1.67
N ILE A 245 13.45 -0.29 -2.18
CA ILE A 245 12.70 0.86 -2.66
C ILE A 245 11.85 0.52 -3.89
N LEU A 246 12.38 -0.30 -4.81
CA LEU A 246 11.69 -0.64 -6.05
C LEU A 246 10.41 -1.46 -5.79
N SER A 247 10.49 -2.52 -4.97
CA SER A 247 9.33 -3.37 -4.68
C SER A 247 8.23 -2.59 -3.95
N ASN A 248 8.61 -1.71 -3.01
CA ASN A 248 7.65 -0.84 -2.33
C ASN A 248 7.05 0.22 -3.27
N TYR A 249 7.81 0.71 -4.25
CA TYR A 249 7.28 1.62 -5.26
C TYR A 249 6.26 0.92 -6.18
N VAL A 250 6.46 -0.35 -6.51
CA VAL A 250 5.47 -1.14 -7.25
C VAL A 250 4.17 -1.29 -6.46
N ILE A 251 4.25 -1.47 -5.13
CA ILE A 251 3.05 -1.45 -4.28
C ILE A 251 2.35 -0.09 -4.36
N TYR A 252 3.12 1.01 -4.29
CA TYR A 252 2.56 2.36 -4.44
C TYR A 252 1.83 2.53 -5.78
N GLU A 253 2.41 2.07 -6.90
CA GLU A 253 1.76 2.13 -8.22
C GLU A 253 0.42 1.38 -8.24
N ALA A 254 0.36 0.20 -7.60
CA ALA A 254 -0.87 -0.57 -7.49
C ALA A 254 -1.92 0.15 -6.63
N LEU A 255 -1.52 0.76 -5.52
CA LEU A 255 -2.40 1.56 -4.67
C LEU A 255 -2.89 2.82 -5.40
N GLU A 256 -2.02 3.52 -6.11
CA GLU A 256 -2.37 4.70 -6.92
C GLU A 256 -3.39 4.34 -7.99
N GLU A 257 -3.22 3.20 -8.66
CA GLU A 257 -4.18 2.71 -9.65
C GLU A 257 -5.51 2.33 -9.00
N ALA A 258 -5.46 1.56 -7.92
CA ALA A 258 -6.65 1.14 -7.20
C ALA A 258 -7.52 2.33 -6.80
N GLY A 259 -6.89 3.39 -6.36
CA GLY A 259 -7.60 4.56 -5.90
C GLY A 259 -8.18 5.44 -6.99
N LYS A 260 -7.77 5.37 -8.23
CA LYS A 260 -8.33 6.20 -9.32
C LYS A 260 -9.82 5.99 -9.59
N HIS A 261 -10.39 4.92 -9.09
CA HIS A 261 -11.79 4.55 -9.31
C HIS A 261 -12.74 4.98 -8.18
N TYR A 262 -12.22 5.56 -7.10
CA TYR A 262 -12.94 5.97 -5.89
C TYR A 262 -12.73 7.46 -5.56
#